data_cf1328941da185ec79076ff75b0927a2
#
_entry.id   cf1328941da185ec79076ff75b0927a2
#
_cell.length_a   1.000
_cell.length_b   1.000
_cell.length_c   1.000
_cell.angle_alpha   90.00
_cell.angle_beta   90.00
_cell.angle_gamma   90.00
#
_symmetry.space_group_name_H-M   'P 1'
#
loop_
_entity.id
_entity.type
_entity.pdbx_description
1 polymer ?
#
loop_
_entity_poly.entity_id
_entity_poly.type
_entity_poly.pdbx_seq_one_letter_code
_entity_poly.pdbx_strand_id
1 'polypeptide(L)'
;IALPSFLNQANKAKQSEAKQYLASINKGQQAYYAEKSAFIESVDNIAKLGLGIKTGTSNYTYDLGESDVDGKDGVHAWTKGSGNGLKPYAGLVYLVEADGALTSETALCEAEDVAADPTDIAAPTVTGTAADVRNCSTVAGYTIAL
;
A
#
# COMPACT_ATOMS: atom_id res chain seq x y z
N ILE A 1 0.96 34.74 0.96
CA ILE A 1 0.90 34.32 -0.45
C ILE A 1 1.85 33.16 -0.72
N ALA A 2 3.04 33.15 -0.12
CA ALA A 2 3.98 32.04 -0.23
C ALA A 2 3.57 30.81 0.56
N LEU A 3 2.75 30.94 1.60
CA LEU A 3 2.36 29.86 2.51
C LEU A 3 1.64 28.69 1.81
N PRO A 4 0.63 28.90 0.94
CA PRO A 4 -0.02 27.76 0.25
C PRO A 4 0.96 26.95 -0.59
N SER A 5 1.92 27.58 -1.24
CA SER A 5 2.94 26.89 -2.03
C SER A 5 3.87 26.05 -1.16
N PHE A 6 4.31 26.56 -0.03
CA PHE A 6 5.12 25.81 0.93
C PHE A 6 4.37 24.63 1.52
N LEU A 7 3.09 24.81 1.88
CA LEU A 7 2.24 23.74 2.38
C LEU A 7 2.08 22.63 1.34
N ASN A 8 1.83 22.99 0.08
CA ASN A 8 1.73 22.00 -0.99
C ASN A 8 3.02 21.22 -1.19
N GLN A 9 4.17 21.89 -1.14
CA GLN A 9 5.46 21.22 -1.26
C GLN A 9 5.74 20.30 -0.08
N ALA A 10 5.42 20.75 1.14
CA ALA A 10 5.56 19.93 2.34
C ALA A 10 4.67 18.69 2.27
N ASN A 11 3.42 18.84 1.84
CA ASN A 11 2.50 17.73 1.68
C ASN A 11 2.95 16.74 0.61
N LYS A 12 3.47 17.22 -0.50
CA LYS A 12 4.05 16.37 -1.55
C LYS A 12 5.23 15.54 -1.02
N ALA A 13 6.10 16.15 -0.21
CA ALA A 13 7.23 15.45 0.38
C ALA A 13 6.77 14.36 1.35
N LYS A 14 5.77 14.64 2.19
CA LYS A 14 5.18 13.67 3.11
C LYS A 14 4.49 12.52 2.37
N GLN A 15 3.77 12.83 1.30
CA GLN A 15 3.11 11.83 0.46
C GLN A 15 4.13 10.96 -0.27
N SER A 16 5.25 11.53 -0.70
CA SER A 16 6.36 10.78 -1.28
C SER A 16 6.95 9.78 -0.27
N GLU A 17 7.05 10.15 0.99
CA GLU A 17 7.46 9.24 2.06
C GLU A 17 6.54 8.01 2.12
N ALA A 18 5.23 8.22 2.11
CA ALA A 18 4.26 7.12 2.15
C ALA A 18 4.41 6.18 0.95
N LYS A 19 4.58 6.73 -0.24
CA LYS A 19 4.77 5.93 -1.46
C LYS A 19 6.03 5.07 -1.39
N GLN A 20 7.15 5.64 -0.94
CA GLN A 20 8.41 4.93 -0.79
C GLN A 20 8.31 3.84 0.28
N TYR A 21 7.64 4.14 1.37
CA TYR A 21 7.44 3.21 2.47
C TYR A 21 6.64 1.98 2.01
N LEU A 22 5.51 2.22 1.33
CA LEU A 22 4.69 1.14 0.79
C LEU A 22 5.42 0.35 -0.30
N ALA A 23 6.21 1.00 -1.14
CA ALA A 23 7.03 0.31 -2.12
C ALA A 23 8.07 -0.62 -1.46
N SER A 24 8.65 -0.18 -0.36
CA SER A 24 9.58 -1.01 0.42
C SER A 24 8.87 -2.21 1.04
N ILE A 25 7.68 -2.02 1.58
CA ILE A 25 6.86 -3.14 2.11
C ILE A 25 6.55 -4.12 0.98
N ASN A 26 6.15 -3.64 -0.19
CA ASN A 26 5.86 -4.50 -1.34
C ASN A 26 7.07 -5.36 -1.72
N LYS A 27 8.25 -4.78 -1.80
CA LYS A 27 9.49 -5.52 -2.10
C LYS A 27 9.83 -6.54 -1.03
N GLY A 28 9.66 -6.17 0.23
CA GLY A 28 9.88 -7.08 1.36
C GLY A 28 8.92 -8.25 1.33
N GLN A 29 7.66 -8.02 1.00
CA GLN A 29 6.66 -9.08 0.84
C GLN A 29 7.01 -10.03 -0.31
N GLN A 30 7.46 -9.50 -1.45
CA GLN A 30 7.90 -10.33 -2.56
C GLN A 30 9.08 -11.23 -2.17
N ALA A 31 10.07 -10.66 -1.50
CA ALA A 31 11.23 -11.42 -1.03
C ALA A 31 10.84 -12.47 0.01
N TYR A 32 9.97 -12.11 0.95
CA TYR A 32 9.48 -13.04 1.98
C TYR A 32 8.72 -14.20 1.34
N TYR A 33 7.84 -13.92 0.37
CA TYR A 33 7.10 -14.97 -0.33
C TYR A 33 8.03 -15.91 -1.09
N ALA A 34 9.09 -15.38 -1.73
CA ALA A 34 10.05 -16.20 -2.44
C ALA A 34 10.77 -17.20 -1.53
N GLU A 35 10.98 -16.85 -0.26
CA GLU A 35 11.65 -17.73 0.70
C GLU A 35 10.67 -18.62 1.48
N LYS A 36 9.51 -18.09 1.84
CA LYS A 36 8.59 -18.71 2.81
C LYS A 36 7.27 -19.21 2.20
N SER A 37 7.01 -18.88 0.94
CA SER A 37 5.74 -19.19 0.26
C SER A 37 4.51 -18.67 1.01
N ALA A 38 4.65 -17.55 1.68
CA ALA A 38 3.59 -16.87 2.43
C ALA A 38 3.87 -15.38 2.48
N PHE A 39 2.82 -14.59 2.61
CA PHE A 39 2.91 -13.15 2.89
C PHE A 39 2.76 -12.88 4.39
N ILE A 40 3.27 -11.74 4.82
CA ILE A 40 3.02 -11.22 6.16
C ILE A 40 1.73 -10.40 6.09
N GLU A 41 0.69 -10.88 6.75
CA GLU A 41 -0.67 -10.33 6.65
C GLU A 41 -1.06 -9.46 7.85
N SER A 42 -0.22 -9.41 8.88
CA SER A 42 -0.45 -8.60 10.08
C SER A 42 0.71 -7.66 10.31
N VAL A 43 0.40 -6.42 10.63
CA VAL A 43 1.41 -5.41 10.96
C VAL A 43 2.23 -5.79 12.20
N ASP A 44 1.67 -6.62 13.09
CA ASP A 44 2.40 -7.13 14.26
C ASP A 44 3.62 -7.98 13.88
N ASN A 45 3.63 -8.52 12.68
CA ASN A 45 4.71 -9.35 12.14
C ASN A 45 5.57 -8.65 11.09
N ILE A 46 5.41 -7.34 10.90
CA ILE A 46 6.11 -6.61 9.85
C ILE A 46 7.64 -6.69 9.96
N ALA A 47 8.15 -6.86 11.18
CA ALA A 47 9.58 -7.03 11.42
C ALA A 47 10.17 -8.25 10.70
N LYS A 48 9.36 -9.26 10.40
CA LYS A 48 9.79 -10.46 9.68
C LYS A 48 10.19 -10.16 8.23
N LEU A 49 9.80 -9.02 7.68
CA LEU A 49 10.22 -8.59 6.36
C LEU A 49 11.67 -8.10 6.33
N GLY A 50 12.27 -7.87 7.50
CA GLY A 50 13.69 -7.51 7.61
C GLY A 50 14.04 -6.12 7.08
N LEU A 51 13.06 -5.22 6.97
CA LEU A 51 13.25 -3.91 6.37
C LEU A 51 13.70 -2.83 7.36
N GLY A 52 13.70 -3.13 8.67
CA GLY A 52 13.94 -2.13 9.70
C GLY A 52 12.89 -1.04 9.77
N ILE A 53 11.69 -1.29 9.24
CA ILE A 53 10.64 -0.30 9.11
C ILE A 53 9.81 -0.24 10.40
N LYS A 54 9.46 0.97 10.83
CA LYS A 54 8.51 1.19 11.91
C LYS A 54 7.07 1.13 11.36
N THR A 55 6.11 0.79 12.22
CA THR A 55 4.69 0.75 11.85
C THR A 55 4.08 2.14 11.69
N GLY A 56 4.83 3.19 11.90
CA GLY A 56 4.39 4.56 11.71
C GLY A 56 5.53 5.54 11.72
N THR A 57 5.30 6.65 11.06
CA THR A 57 6.15 7.84 11.08
C THR A 57 5.36 9.00 11.67
N SER A 58 5.93 10.19 11.76
CA SER A 58 5.20 11.37 12.21
C SER A 58 4.08 11.78 11.25
N ASN A 59 4.12 11.33 10.00
CA ASN A 59 3.16 11.72 8.96
C ASN A 59 2.08 10.68 8.71
N TYR A 60 2.43 9.38 8.80
CA TYR A 60 1.53 8.28 8.48
C TYR A 60 1.71 7.13 9.46
N THR A 61 0.63 6.42 9.70
CA THR A 61 0.66 5.07 10.28
C THR A 61 0.21 4.06 9.23
N TYR A 62 0.60 2.80 9.41
CA TYR A 62 0.41 1.77 8.40
C TYR A 62 -0.22 0.53 9.02
N ASP A 63 -0.96 -0.21 8.20
CA ASP A 63 -1.50 -1.51 8.58
C ASP A 63 -1.39 -2.47 7.39
N LEU A 64 -1.53 -3.75 7.64
CA LEU A 64 -1.48 -4.82 6.65
C LEU A 64 -2.76 -5.64 6.71
N GLY A 65 -3.11 -6.24 5.60
CA GLY A 65 -4.22 -7.18 5.51
C GLY A 65 -4.05 -8.12 4.33
N GLU A 66 -4.77 -9.25 4.39
CA GLU A 66 -4.76 -10.20 3.27
C GLU A 66 -5.65 -9.72 2.13
N SER A 67 -5.31 -10.13 0.94
CA SER A 67 -6.08 -9.91 -0.28
C SER A 67 -6.21 -11.20 -1.06
N ASP A 68 -7.27 -11.29 -1.85
CA ASP A 68 -7.47 -12.35 -2.82
C ASP A 68 -7.58 -11.70 -4.21
N VAL A 69 -6.72 -12.13 -5.12
CA VAL A 69 -6.70 -11.64 -6.49
C VAL A 69 -6.73 -12.84 -7.43
N ASP A 70 -7.77 -12.96 -8.22
CA ASP A 70 -8.00 -14.12 -9.09
C ASP A 70 -7.99 -15.46 -8.34
N GLY A 71 -8.47 -15.50 -7.11
CA GLY A 71 -8.45 -16.70 -6.28
C GLY A 71 -7.09 -17.08 -5.74
N LYS A 72 -6.10 -16.21 -5.84
CA LYS A 72 -4.73 -16.42 -5.34
C LYS A 72 -4.40 -15.47 -4.21
N ASP A 73 -3.47 -15.89 -3.36
CA ASP A 73 -3.04 -15.09 -2.22
C ASP A 73 -2.45 -13.75 -2.65
N GLY A 74 -2.77 -12.74 -1.88
CA GLY A 74 -2.22 -11.42 -1.97
C GLY A 74 -2.19 -10.76 -0.59
N VAL A 75 -1.56 -9.62 -0.52
CA VAL A 75 -1.47 -8.81 0.68
C VAL A 75 -1.52 -7.34 0.31
N HIS A 76 -2.14 -6.55 1.16
CA HIS A 76 -2.10 -5.11 1.02
C HIS A 76 -1.55 -4.45 2.28
N ALA A 77 -0.94 -3.29 2.07
CA ALA A 77 -0.58 -2.37 3.14
C ALA A 77 -1.26 -1.04 2.83
N TRP A 78 -1.74 -0.34 3.84
CA TRP A 78 -2.35 0.97 3.61
C TRP A 78 -1.96 1.95 4.70
N THR A 79 -2.13 3.23 4.40
CA THR A 79 -1.97 4.29 5.38
C THR A 79 -3.20 4.31 6.27
N LYS A 80 -3.10 3.78 7.49
CA LYS A 80 -4.18 3.69 8.46
C LYS A 80 -4.56 5.05 9.01
N GLY A 81 -3.59 5.92 9.16
CA GLY A 81 -3.79 7.31 9.55
C GLY A 81 -2.80 8.20 8.82
N SER A 82 -3.19 9.40 8.50
CA SER A 82 -2.34 10.40 7.86
C SER A 82 -2.55 11.76 8.50
N GLY A 83 -1.58 12.64 8.33
CA GLY A 83 -1.70 14.03 8.76
C GLY A 83 -2.77 14.77 7.95
N ASN A 84 -3.14 15.95 8.43
CA ASN A 84 -4.12 16.81 7.76
C ASN A 84 -3.65 17.20 6.37
N GLY A 85 -4.53 17.11 5.39
CA GLY A 85 -4.27 17.48 4.01
C GLY A 85 -3.43 16.47 3.24
N LEU A 86 -3.21 15.26 3.79
CA LEU A 86 -2.45 14.21 3.13
C LEU A 86 -3.40 13.17 2.52
N LYS A 87 -3.04 12.68 1.34
CA LYS A 87 -3.78 11.60 0.69
C LYS A 87 -3.41 10.25 1.28
N PRO A 88 -4.39 9.36 1.46
CA PRO A 88 -4.13 7.94 1.75
C PRO A 88 -3.55 7.18 0.56
N TYR A 89 -2.77 6.15 0.86
CA TYR A 89 -2.15 5.26 -0.13
C TYR A 89 -2.31 3.80 0.26
N ALA A 90 -2.28 2.93 -0.73
CA ALA A 90 -2.24 1.49 -0.53
C ALA A 90 -1.17 0.88 -1.44
N GLY A 91 -0.46 -0.10 -0.91
CA GLY A 91 0.45 -0.94 -1.68
C GLY A 91 -0.08 -2.36 -1.69
N LEU A 92 0.06 -3.07 -2.80
CA LEU A 92 -0.42 -4.43 -2.95
C LEU A 92 0.67 -5.31 -3.54
N VAL A 93 0.70 -6.56 -3.08
CA VAL A 93 1.47 -7.64 -3.69
C VAL A 93 0.52 -8.82 -3.88
N TYR A 94 0.52 -9.40 -5.04
CA TYR A 94 -0.38 -10.50 -5.39
C TYR A 94 0.32 -11.47 -6.32
N LEU A 95 -0.16 -12.72 -6.33
CA LEU A 95 0.38 -13.77 -7.16
C LEU A 95 -0.28 -13.76 -8.53
N VAL A 96 0.53 -13.97 -9.55
CA VAL A 96 0.07 -14.16 -10.92
C VAL A 96 0.70 -15.41 -11.50
N GLU A 97 -0.01 -16.05 -12.41
CA GLU A 97 0.47 -17.20 -13.12
C GLU A 97 0.91 -16.77 -14.52
N ALA A 98 2.16 -17.06 -14.85
CA ALA A 98 2.73 -16.75 -16.14
C ALA A 98 3.51 -17.96 -16.65
N ASP A 99 3.14 -18.46 -17.83
CA ASP A 99 3.79 -19.62 -18.46
C ASP A 99 3.89 -20.86 -17.56
N GLY A 100 2.83 -21.12 -16.78
CA GLY A 100 2.76 -22.25 -15.86
C GLY A 100 3.53 -22.07 -14.55
N ALA A 101 4.08 -20.89 -14.30
CA ALA A 101 4.79 -20.58 -13.06
C ALA A 101 4.12 -19.46 -12.29
N LEU A 102 4.13 -19.54 -10.96
CA LEU A 102 3.68 -18.45 -10.10
C LEU A 102 4.80 -17.43 -9.94
N THR A 103 4.43 -16.18 -10.11
CA THR A 103 5.27 -15.03 -9.79
C THR A 103 4.43 -14.01 -9.04
N SER A 104 5.03 -12.93 -8.59
CA SER A 104 4.32 -11.86 -7.91
C SER A 104 4.41 -10.55 -8.66
N GLU A 105 3.34 -9.77 -8.57
CA GLU A 105 3.30 -8.40 -9.06
C GLU A 105 2.97 -7.46 -7.91
N THR A 106 3.24 -6.17 -8.11
CA THR A 106 2.94 -5.13 -7.13
C THR A 106 2.11 -4.03 -7.76
N ALA A 107 1.36 -3.33 -6.92
CA ALA A 107 0.67 -2.10 -7.29
C ALA A 107 0.84 -1.07 -6.18
N LEU A 108 0.86 0.19 -6.56
CA LEU A 108 0.74 1.33 -5.65
C LEU A 108 -0.47 2.14 -6.09
N CYS A 109 -1.35 2.40 -5.15
CA CYS A 109 -2.62 3.06 -5.41
C CYS A 109 -2.78 4.27 -4.49
N GLU A 110 -3.40 5.31 -5.01
CA GLU A 110 -3.66 6.56 -4.31
C GLU A 110 -5.16 6.78 -4.19
N ALA A 111 -5.60 7.31 -3.05
CA ALA A 111 -6.98 7.77 -2.91
C ALA A 111 -7.21 9.02 -3.77
N GLU A 112 -8.42 9.21 -4.26
CA GLU A 112 -8.76 10.38 -5.08
C GLU A 112 -8.66 11.66 -4.27
N ASP A 113 -9.11 11.63 -3.01
CA ASP A 113 -9.17 12.78 -2.13
C ASP A 113 -8.37 12.58 -0.86
N VAL A 114 -8.02 13.69 -0.21
CA VAL A 114 -7.48 13.65 1.15
C VAL A 114 -8.57 13.15 2.10
N ALA A 115 -8.17 12.46 3.15
CA ALA A 115 -9.12 12.01 4.16
C ALA A 115 -9.69 13.21 4.92
N ALA A 116 -11.02 13.19 5.13
CA ALA A 116 -11.69 14.21 5.94
C ALA A 116 -11.26 14.13 7.40
N ASP A 117 -11.08 12.91 7.90
CA ASP A 117 -10.52 12.63 9.22
C ASP A 117 -9.35 11.65 9.03
N PRO A 118 -8.12 12.09 9.28
CA PRO A 118 -6.96 11.22 9.05
C PRO A 118 -6.90 10.00 9.97
N THR A 119 -7.71 9.96 11.01
CA THR A 119 -7.78 8.80 11.92
C THR A 119 -8.80 7.76 11.49
N ASP A 120 -9.64 8.08 10.52
CA ASP A 120 -10.74 7.22 10.05
C ASP A 120 -10.53 6.80 8.59
N ILE A 121 -9.36 6.28 8.30
CA ILE A 121 -9.03 5.79 6.96
C ILE A 121 -9.32 4.30 6.91
N ALA A 122 -10.21 3.91 5.99
CA ALA A 122 -10.60 2.53 5.81
C ALA A 122 -9.53 1.72 5.06
N ALA A 123 -9.42 0.44 5.41
CA ALA A 123 -8.65 -0.51 4.63
C ALA A 123 -9.19 -0.62 3.20
N PRO A 124 -8.34 -0.86 2.20
CA PRO A 124 -8.82 -1.13 0.85
C PRO A 124 -9.61 -2.42 0.80
N THR A 125 -10.66 -2.45 0.00
CA THR A 125 -11.32 -3.69 -0.40
C THR A 125 -10.81 -4.04 -1.79
N VAL A 126 -10.16 -5.19 -1.90
CA VAL A 126 -9.51 -5.63 -3.13
C VAL A 126 -10.33 -6.73 -3.77
N THR A 127 -10.72 -6.53 -5.02
CA THR A 127 -11.50 -7.51 -5.80
C THR A 127 -10.94 -7.57 -7.22
N GLY A 128 -11.47 -8.49 -8.02
CA GLY A 128 -11.19 -8.56 -9.44
C GLY A 128 -9.93 -9.29 -9.83
N THR A 129 -9.51 -9.05 -11.04
CA THR A 129 -8.37 -9.73 -11.66
C THR A 129 -7.05 -9.02 -11.37
N ALA A 130 -5.94 -9.69 -11.67
CA ALA A 130 -4.60 -9.08 -11.57
C ALA A 130 -4.49 -7.81 -12.43
N ALA A 131 -5.11 -7.81 -13.61
CA ALA A 131 -5.11 -6.62 -14.48
C ALA A 131 -5.86 -5.44 -13.84
N ASP A 132 -7.00 -5.72 -13.19
CA ASP A 132 -7.78 -4.69 -12.49
C ASP A 132 -7.01 -4.12 -11.30
N VAL A 133 -6.38 -4.98 -10.51
CA VAL A 133 -5.60 -4.57 -9.35
C VAL A 133 -4.35 -3.79 -9.77
N ARG A 134 -3.70 -4.20 -10.86
CA ARG A 134 -2.54 -3.49 -11.42
C ARG A 134 -2.85 -2.04 -11.74
N ASN A 135 -4.06 -1.79 -12.21
CA ASN A 135 -4.54 -0.45 -12.54
C ASN A 135 -5.27 0.24 -11.37
N CYS A 136 -5.33 -0.39 -10.21
CA CYS A 136 -6.05 0.08 -9.03
C CYS A 136 -7.56 0.22 -9.21
N SER A 137 -8.13 -0.18 -10.33
CA SER A 137 -9.55 0.03 -10.66
C SER A 137 -10.50 -0.69 -9.71
N THR A 138 -10.06 -1.78 -9.11
CA THR A 138 -10.83 -2.58 -8.15
C THR A 138 -10.27 -2.54 -6.73
N VAL A 139 -9.42 -1.57 -6.44
CA VAL A 139 -8.92 -1.32 -5.08
C VAL A 139 -9.77 -0.22 -4.46
N ALA A 140 -10.88 -0.62 -3.84
CA ALA A 140 -11.90 0.33 -3.37
C ALA A 140 -11.33 1.32 -2.36
N GLY A 141 -11.56 2.60 -2.60
CA GLY A 141 -11.02 3.71 -1.83
C GLY A 141 -9.68 4.25 -2.33
N TYR A 142 -8.99 3.51 -3.22
CA TYR A 142 -7.63 3.83 -3.68
C TYR A 142 -7.53 3.52 -5.19
N THR A 143 -8.28 4.26 -5.99
CA THR A 143 -8.49 3.90 -7.40
C THR A 143 -7.52 4.56 -8.38
N ILE A 144 -6.58 5.36 -7.90
CA ILE A 144 -5.60 6.03 -8.75
C ILE A 144 -4.30 5.23 -8.78
N ALA A 145 -3.92 4.70 -9.94
CA ALA A 145 -2.66 4.01 -10.12
C ALA A 145 -1.48 4.98 -10.14
N LEU A 146 -0.42 4.62 -9.46
CA LEU A 146 0.82 5.39 -9.42
C LEU A 146 1.90 4.83 -10.35
#